data_971de3919e44c7378e74ac891d45ac65
#
_entry.id   971de3919e44c7378e74ac891d45ac65
#
_cell.length_a   1.000
_cell.length_b   1.000
_cell.length_c   1.000
_cell.angle_alpha   90.00
_cell.angle_beta   90.00
_cell.angle_gamma   90.00
#
_symmetry.space_group_name_H-M   'P 1'
#
loop_
_entity.id
_entity.type
_entity.pdbx_description
1 polymer ?
#
loop_
_entity_poly.entity_id
_entity_poly.type
_entity_poly.pdbx_seq_one_letter_code
_entity_poly.pdbx_strand_id
1 'polypeptide(L)'
;VLACMTKVTDGMRITIPEVQLRAQKSKIAENGTVTHYPADDGEGLDAACDIGTTTVVCHLIDGKTGEKLATVSEPSAQRSFGADVISRIQASEAGKLEILKEQIIFQISQMLRTLQKKAGREEQIHRLAVVGNTVMCHLFAGISPVSIGVTPFMPQEFFGKEYTGEQLGLTDCRSVYIAPAVAGFVGGDITSDLLAVMQKNPKEKVLLLDFGTNGEMAVGNEEHIYCCVSAVGSAFEGAEMAMGMPAAV
;
A
#
# COMPACT_ATOMS: atom_id res chain seq x y z
N VAL A 1 -19.18 9.00 25.07
CA VAL A 1 -20.14 8.66 24.00
C VAL A 1 -19.34 8.44 22.73
N LEU A 2 -19.54 7.32 22.04
CA LEU A 2 -18.86 7.05 20.78
C LEU A 2 -19.44 7.96 19.70
N ALA A 3 -18.57 8.76 19.05
CA ALA A 3 -18.98 9.71 18.02
C ALA A 3 -19.76 9.06 16.87
N CYS A 4 -19.38 7.85 16.46
CA CYS A 4 -20.06 7.07 15.42
C CYS A 4 -21.48 6.62 15.78
N MET A 5 -21.83 6.62 17.09
CA MET A 5 -23.15 6.24 17.61
C MET A 5 -24.01 7.45 18.00
N THR A 6 -23.51 8.66 17.83
CA THR A 6 -24.17 9.87 18.27
C THR A 6 -24.87 10.55 17.09
N LYS A 7 -26.18 10.73 17.19
CA LYS A 7 -26.95 11.52 16.22
C LYS A 7 -26.59 12.99 16.35
N VAL A 8 -26.27 13.62 15.23
CA VAL A 8 -26.03 15.07 15.18
C VAL A 8 -27.37 15.78 15.40
N THR A 9 -27.39 16.74 16.34
CA THR A 9 -28.55 17.60 16.60
C THR A 9 -28.16 19.06 16.46
N ASP A 10 -29.13 19.92 16.18
CA ASP A 10 -28.87 21.36 16.10
C ASP A 10 -28.33 21.90 17.42
N GLY A 11 -27.34 22.79 17.36
CA GLY A 11 -26.65 23.33 18.52
C GLY A 11 -25.64 22.41 19.21
N MET A 12 -25.37 21.21 18.68
CA MET A 12 -24.34 20.30 19.21
C MET A 12 -22.96 20.96 19.16
N ARG A 13 -22.25 20.96 20.28
CA ARG A 13 -20.85 21.39 20.36
C ARG A 13 -19.96 20.16 20.47
N ILE A 14 -19.01 20.03 19.54
CA ILE A 14 -18.02 18.95 19.52
C ILE A 14 -16.69 19.52 19.97
N THR A 15 -16.09 18.93 21.01
CA THR A 15 -14.73 19.26 21.43
C THR A 15 -13.81 18.11 21.01
N ILE A 16 -12.82 18.41 20.18
CA ILE A 16 -11.78 17.45 19.78
C ILE A 16 -10.59 17.68 20.72
N PRO A 17 -10.14 16.67 21.49
CA PRO A 17 -8.98 16.79 22.34
C PRO A 17 -7.72 17.14 21.53
N GLU A 18 -6.86 18.03 22.06
CA GLU A 18 -5.61 18.43 21.36
C GLU A 18 -4.69 17.26 20.99
N VAL A 19 -4.73 16.19 21.76
CA VAL A 19 -3.95 14.97 21.49
C VAL A 19 -4.36 14.31 20.15
N GLN A 20 -5.60 14.47 19.74
CA GLN A 20 -6.09 13.92 18.44
C GLN A 20 -5.82 14.88 17.26
N LEU A 21 -5.55 16.16 17.55
CA LEU A 21 -5.16 17.14 16.53
C LEU A 21 -3.68 17.08 16.17
N ARG A 22 -2.85 16.51 17.02
CA ARG A 22 -1.47 16.16 16.63
C ARG A 22 -1.56 14.95 15.72
N ALA A 23 -1.50 15.20 14.41
CA ALA A 23 -1.18 14.17 13.46
C ALA A 23 0.07 13.46 13.98
N GLN A 24 -0.10 12.32 14.64
CA GLN A 24 1.01 11.44 14.94
C GLN A 24 1.57 11.08 13.57
N LYS A 25 2.73 11.68 13.23
CA LYS A 25 3.50 11.20 12.10
C LYS A 25 3.72 9.72 12.39
N SER A 26 3.07 8.87 11.63
CA SER A 26 3.36 7.45 11.69
C SER A 26 4.86 7.35 11.48
N LYS A 27 5.58 6.92 12.50
CA LYS A 27 7.00 6.61 12.39
C LYS A 27 7.12 5.29 11.66
N ILE A 28 6.84 5.32 10.38
CA ILE A 28 7.31 4.24 9.52
C ILE A 28 8.82 4.30 9.59
N ALA A 29 9.43 3.15 9.72
CA ALA A 29 10.88 3.04 9.69
C ALA A 29 11.38 3.52 8.32
N GLU A 30 11.52 4.83 8.16
CA GLU A 30 12.16 5.45 6.99
C GLU A 30 13.60 4.92 6.82
N ASN A 31 14.14 4.35 7.90
CA ASN A 31 15.48 3.78 8.01
C ASN A 31 15.48 2.26 7.92
N GLY A 32 14.78 1.66 6.95
CA GLY A 32 15.02 0.27 6.60
C GLY A 32 16.52 0.06 6.33
N THR A 33 17.06 -1.05 6.82
CA THR A 33 18.49 -1.40 6.68
C THR A 33 18.95 -1.60 5.23
N VAL A 34 18.02 -1.71 4.29
CA VAL A 34 18.32 -1.90 2.86
C VAL A 34 18.50 -0.52 2.23
N THR A 35 19.74 -0.21 1.87
CA THR A 35 20.12 1.01 1.19
C THR A 35 20.49 0.77 -0.28
N HIS A 36 20.60 -0.50 -0.67
CA HIS A 36 21.01 -0.91 -2.01
C HIS A 36 20.15 -2.06 -2.50
N TYR A 37 19.65 -1.95 -3.70
CA TYR A 37 18.89 -2.95 -4.41
C TYR A 37 19.70 -3.50 -5.59
N PRO A 38 19.39 -4.67 -6.15
CA PRO A 38 20.03 -5.10 -7.39
C PRO A 38 19.93 -3.99 -8.44
N ALA A 39 21.07 -3.60 -8.96
CA ALA A 39 21.11 -2.66 -10.08
C ALA A 39 20.44 -3.31 -11.29
N ASP A 40 19.70 -2.52 -12.03
CA ASP A 40 19.21 -2.89 -13.33
C ASP A 40 20.18 -2.33 -14.39
N ASP A 41 20.16 -2.91 -15.59
CA ASP A 41 20.89 -2.36 -16.75
C ASP A 41 20.24 -1.05 -17.27
N GLY A 42 19.25 -0.53 -16.51
CA GLY A 42 18.49 0.66 -16.81
C GLY A 42 19.24 1.95 -16.49
N GLU A 43 19.14 2.91 -17.41
CA GLU A 43 19.50 4.28 -17.15
C GLU A 43 18.29 5.02 -16.57
N GLY A 44 18.49 5.79 -15.49
CA GLY A 44 17.49 6.69 -14.94
C GLY A 44 17.02 6.34 -13.51
N LEU A 45 15.84 6.82 -13.18
CA LEU A 45 15.21 6.64 -11.86
C LEU A 45 14.20 5.51 -11.91
N ASP A 46 14.25 4.64 -10.91
CA ASP A 46 13.20 3.68 -10.60
C ASP A 46 12.53 4.05 -9.28
N ALA A 47 11.29 3.62 -9.10
CA ALA A 47 10.56 3.79 -7.86
C ALA A 47 9.85 2.51 -7.44
N ALA A 48 9.66 2.35 -6.14
CA ALA A 48 8.82 1.31 -5.57
C ALA A 48 7.80 1.94 -4.62
N CYS A 49 6.56 1.52 -4.71
CA CYS A 49 5.46 2.06 -3.93
C CYS A 49 4.62 0.94 -3.30
N ASP A 50 4.53 0.94 -1.99
CA ASP A 50 3.58 0.12 -1.25
C ASP A 50 2.31 0.95 -1.00
N ILE A 51 1.20 0.51 -1.58
CA ILE A 51 -0.12 1.14 -1.43
C ILE A 51 -0.92 0.46 -0.33
N GLY A 52 -0.45 0.62 0.90
CA GLY A 52 -1.14 0.08 2.07
C GLY A 52 -2.53 0.68 2.29
N THR A 53 -3.38 -0.02 3.03
CA THR A 53 -4.72 0.45 3.39
C THR A 53 -4.66 1.71 4.25
N THR A 54 -3.73 1.75 5.20
CA THR A 54 -3.56 2.87 6.14
C THR A 54 -2.51 3.87 5.67
N THR A 55 -1.41 3.38 5.11
CA THR A 55 -0.25 4.18 4.75
C THR A 55 0.25 3.81 3.37
N VAL A 56 0.70 4.81 2.62
CA VAL A 56 1.40 4.64 1.35
C VAL A 56 2.87 4.99 1.55
N VAL A 57 3.77 4.13 1.09
CA VAL A 57 5.22 4.32 1.18
C VAL A 57 5.82 4.23 -0.20
N CYS A 58 6.64 5.22 -0.57
CA CYS A 58 7.36 5.19 -1.84
C CYS A 58 8.86 5.39 -1.62
N HIS A 59 9.66 4.66 -2.37
CA HIS A 59 11.11 4.77 -2.48
C HIS A 59 11.52 5.24 -3.86
N LEU A 60 12.54 6.07 -3.94
CA LEU A 60 13.23 6.40 -5.18
C LEU A 60 14.58 5.70 -5.20
N ILE A 61 14.92 5.11 -6.32
CA ILE A 61 16.10 4.26 -6.51
C ILE A 61 16.82 4.75 -7.76
N ASP A 62 18.13 4.84 -7.71
CA ASP A 62 18.95 5.01 -8.88
C ASP A 62 19.02 3.67 -9.63
N GLY A 63 18.43 3.61 -10.84
CA GLY A 63 18.31 2.37 -11.60
C GLY A 63 19.67 1.79 -12.03
N LYS A 64 20.68 2.64 -12.16
CA LYS A 64 22.03 2.22 -12.56
C LYS A 64 22.82 1.63 -11.40
N THR A 65 22.72 2.22 -10.22
CA THR A 65 23.51 1.81 -9.05
C THR A 65 22.73 0.93 -8.07
N GLY A 66 21.40 0.94 -8.12
CA GLY A 66 20.53 0.31 -7.13
C GLY A 66 20.48 1.06 -5.79
N GLU A 67 21.06 2.25 -5.70
CA GLU A 67 21.07 3.04 -4.46
C GLU A 67 19.68 3.61 -4.17
N LYS A 68 19.23 3.48 -2.93
CA LYS A 68 18.01 4.13 -2.44
C LYS A 68 18.29 5.61 -2.17
N LEU A 69 17.76 6.49 -3.03
CA LEU A 69 18.00 7.93 -2.99
C LEU A 69 17.11 8.66 -1.98
N ALA A 70 15.85 8.26 -1.88
CA ALA A 70 14.89 8.93 -1.00
C ALA A 70 13.73 7.99 -0.61
N THR A 71 13.06 8.34 0.49
CA THR A 71 11.82 7.70 0.96
C THR A 71 10.81 8.78 1.34
N VAL A 72 9.55 8.52 1.00
CA VAL A 72 8.39 9.30 1.43
C VAL A 72 7.30 8.33 1.90
N SER A 73 6.68 8.64 3.03
CA SER A 73 5.53 7.91 3.53
C SER A 73 4.43 8.89 3.93
N GLU A 74 3.19 8.56 3.60
CA GLU A 74 2.01 9.38 3.86
C GLU A 74 0.82 8.50 4.25
N PRO A 75 -0.10 9.00 5.08
CA PRO A 75 -1.38 8.34 5.27
C PRO A 75 -2.11 8.18 3.95
N SER A 76 -2.76 7.03 3.71
CA SER A 76 -3.54 6.80 2.50
C SER A 76 -4.62 7.87 2.31
N ALA A 77 -4.65 8.53 1.15
CA ALA A 77 -5.66 9.54 0.82
C ALA A 77 -7.09 8.95 0.78
N GLN A 78 -7.21 7.64 0.56
CA GLN A 78 -8.50 6.95 0.48
C GLN A 78 -9.13 6.68 1.87
N ARG A 79 -8.48 7.07 2.97
CA ARG A 79 -9.01 6.87 4.34
C ARG A 79 -10.37 7.53 4.59
N SER A 80 -10.67 8.62 3.86
CA SER A 80 -11.98 9.28 3.92
C SER A 80 -13.13 8.41 3.39
N PHE A 81 -12.83 7.35 2.64
CA PHE A 81 -13.81 6.40 2.10
C PHE A 81 -13.87 5.09 2.90
N GLY A 82 -13.03 4.93 3.91
CA GLY A 82 -13.01 3.79 4.81
C GLY A 82 -11.63 3.52 5.39
N ALA A 83 -11.62 3.09 6.64
CA ALA A 83 -10.40 2.74 7.36
C ALA A 83 -9.83 1.37 6.94
N ASP A 84 -10.66 0.52 6.35
CA ASP A 84 -10.35 -0.85 5.94
C ASP A 84 -10.75 -1.13 4.48
N VAL A 85 -10.34 -2.28 3.96
CA VAL A 85 -10.58 -2.68 2.57
C VAL A 85 -12.07 -2.93 2.28
N ILE A 86 -12.83 -3.44 3.25
CA ILE A 86 -14.26 -3.74 3.06
C ILE A 86 -15.04 -2.45 2.87
N SER A 87 -14.78 -1.43 3.68
CA SER A 87 -15.40 -0.11 3.53
C SER A 87 -15.11 0.51 2.16
N ARG A 88 -13.89 0.32 1.61
CA ARG A 88 -13.53 0.80 0.26
C ARG A 88 -14.20 0.01 -0.86
N ILE A 89 -14.37 -1.30 -0.69
CA ILE A 89 -15.17 -2.13 -1.61
C ILE A 89 -16.60 -1.59 -1.66
N GLN A 90 -17.22 -1.33 -0.51
CA GLN A 90 -18.57 -0.76 -0.41
C GLN A 90 -18.65 0.64 -1.03
N ALA A 91 -17.65 1.48 -0.83
CA ALA A 91 -17.58 2.78 -1.49
C ALA A 91 -17.49 2.65 -3.02
N SER A 92 -16.70 1.69 -3.52
CA SER A 92 -16.62 1.38 -4.95
C SER A 92 -17.97 0.89 -5.49
N GLU A 93 -18.66 0.00 -4.77
CA GLU A 93 -19.99 -0.48 -5.12
C GLU A 93 -21.02 0.67 -5.18
N ALA A 94 -20.89 1.65 -4.28
CA ALA A 94 -21.69 2.87 -4.27
C ALA A 94 -21.29 3.89 -5.36
N GLY A 95 -20.52 3.49 -6.39
CA GLY A 95 -20.15 4.30 -7.54
C GLY A 95 -18.98 5.27 -7.31
N LYS A 96 -18.13 5.03 -6.29
CA LYS A 96 -16.98 5.88 -5.96
C LYS A 96 -15.64 5.38 -6.51
N LEU A 97 -15.64 4.38 -7.40
CA LEU A 97 -14.42 3.77 -7.93
C LEU A 97 -13.48 4.80 -8.56
N GLU A 98 -13.98 5.65 -9.45
CA GLU A 98 -13.16 6.66 -10.14
C GLU A 98 -12.54 7.65 -9.16
N ILE A 99 -13.31 8.10 -8.16
CA ILE A 99 -12.81 9.04 -7.14
C ILE A 99 -11.70 8.37 -6.29
N LEU A 100 -11.89 7.09 -5.93
CA LEU A 100 -10.87 6.32 -5.21
C LEU A 100 -9.60 6.17 -6.05
N LYS A 101 -9.73 5.85 -7.34
CA LYS A 101 -8.61 5.80 -8.28
C LYS A 101 -7.89 7.14 -8.37
N GLU A 102 -8.62 8.22 -8.66
CA GLU A 102 -8.05 9.55 -8.80
C GLU A 102 -7.26 9.98 -7.56
N GLN A 103 -7.79 9.69 -6.36
CA GLN A 103 -7.11 10.04 -5.12
C GLN A 103 -5.77 9.33 -4.94
N ILE A 104 -5.71 8.02 -5.18
CA ILE A 104 -4.46 7.27 -4.99
C ILE A 104 -3.45 7.63 -6.08
N ILE A 105 -3.88 7.83 -7.33
CA ILE A 105 -3.02 8.28 -8.43
C ILE A 105 -2.45 9.66 -8.12
N PHE A 106 -3.29 10.61 -7.69
CA PHE A 106 -2.84 11.95 -7.31
C PHE A 106 -1.84 11.90 -6.16
N GLN A 107 -2.13 11.12 -5.11
CA GLN A 107 -1.22 10.96 -3.97
C GLN A 107 0.14 10.43 -4.41
N ILE A 108 0.18 9.33 -5.18
CA ILE A 108 1.44 8.74 -5.66
C ILE A 108 2.20 9.75 -6.52
N SER A 109 1.54 10.45 -7.44
CA SER A 109 2.14 11.51 -8.25
C SER A 109 2.83 12.58 -7.38
N GLN A 110 2.18 13.07 -6.33
CA GLN A 110 2.78 14.04 -5.41
C GLN A 110 3.96 13.47 -4.62
N MET A 111 3.86 12.20 -4.20
CA MET A 111 4.93 11.51 -3.49
C MET A 111 6.16 11.31 -4.40
N LEU A 112 5.98 10.93 -5.67
CA LEU A 112 7.06 10.77 -6.64
C LEU A 112 7.79 12.09 -6.88
N ARG A 113 7.07 13.19 -7.07
CA ARG A 113 7.66 14.54 -7.19
C ARG A 113 8.42 14.95 -5.93
N THR A 114 7.88 14.61 -4.76
CA THR A 114 8.56 14.88 -3.49
C THR A 114 9.86 14.09 -3.35
N LEU A 115 9.86 12.83 -3.80
CA LEU A 115 11.04 11.97 -3.83
C LEU A 115 12.11 12.54 -4.76
N GLN A 116 11.75 12.94 -5.98
CA GLN A 116 12.67 13.57 -6.94
C GLN A 116 13.27 14.84 -6.35
N LYS A 117 12.45 15.70 -5.75
CA LYS A 117 12.93 16.93 -5.08
C LYS A 117 13.90 16.62 -3.93
N LYS A 118 13.61 15.62 -3.08
CA LYS A 118 14.49 15.19 -1.99
C LYS A 118 15.83 14.67 -2.51
N ALA A 119 15.83 13.98 -3.64
CA ALA A 119 17.03 13.42 -4.27
C ALA A 119 17.79 14.43 -5.15
N GLY A 120 17.23 15.61 -5.41
CA GLY A 120 17.82 16.58 -6.35
C GLY A 120 17.82 16.06 -7.79
N ARG A 121 16.84 15.26 -8.17
CA ARG A 121 16.70 14.63 -9.50
C ARG A 121 15.40 15.12 -10.17
N GLU A 122 15.44 15.39 -11.46
CA GLU A 122 14.29 15.94 -12.20
C GLU A 122 13.87 15.08 -13.40
N GLU A 123 14.67 14.07 -13.74
CA GLU A 123 14.36 13.17 -14.86
C GLU A 123 13.10 12.32 -14.56
N GLN A 124 12.38 11.97 -15.62
CA GLN A 124 11.20 11.11 -15.52
C GLN A 124 11.56 9.75 -14.89
N ILE A 125 10.72 9.26 -14.01
CA ILE A 125 10.87 7.92 -13.44
C ILE A 125 10.63 6.88 -14.54
N HIS A 126 11.57 5.99 -14.71
CA HIS A 126 11.54 4.97 -15.75
C HIS A 126 10.51 3.90 -15.43
N ARG A 127 10.63 3.31 -14.25
CA ARG A 127 9.74 2.25 -13.80
C ARG A 127 9.26 2.51 -12.38
N LEU A 128 8.01 2.20 -12.14
CA LEU A 128 7.40 2.16 -10.82
C LEU A 128 6.91 0.73 -10.55
N ALA A 129 7.45 0.09 -9.52
CA ALA A 129 6.87 -1.13 -8.99
C ALA A 129 5.83 -0.76 -7.92
N VAL A 130 4.63 -1.29 -8.06
CA VAL A 130 3.52 -1.08 -7.10
C VAL A 130 3.19 -2.40 -6.45
N VAL A 131 3.21 -2.42 -5.12
CA VAL A 131 2.76 -3.51 -4.28
C VAL A 131 1.61 -3.05 -3.40
N GLY A 132 0.86 -3.99 -2.86
CA GLY A 132 -0.26 -3.76 -1.95
C GLY A 132 -1.24 -4.91 -1.96
N ASN A 133 -2.18 -4.90 -1.03
CA ASN A 133 -3.21 -5.92 -1.04
C ASN A 133 -4.07 -5.87 -2.31
N THR A 134 -4.75 -6.97 -2.61
CA THR A 134 -5.47 -7.12 -3.89
C THR A 134 -6.50 -6.02 -4.12
N VAL A 135 -7.22 -5.60 -3.07
CA VAL A 135 -8.23 -4.52 -3.17
C VAL A 135 -7.59 -3.19 -3.54
N MET A 136 -6.48 -2.84 -2.86
CA MET A 136 -5.78 -1.57 -3.12
C MET A 136 -5.20 -1.52 -4.54
N CYS A 137 -4.66 -2.64 -5.04
CA CYS A 137 -4.19 -2.74 -6.42
C CYS A 137 -5.35 -2.59 -7.44
N HIS A 138 -6.53 -3.13 -7.14
CA HIS A 138 -7.73 -2.93 -7.98
C HIS A 138 -8.13 -1.46 -8.02
N LEU A 139 -8.23 -0.79 -6.86
CA LEU A 139 -8.57 0.64 -6.79
C LEU A 139 -7.56 1.50 -7.53
N PHE A 140 -6.26 1.20 -7.41
CA PHE A 140 -5.20 1.88 -8.13
C PHE A 140 -5.33 1.72 -9.65
N ALA A 141 -5.62 0.51 -10.11
CA ALA A 141 -5.81 0.24 -11.53
C ALA A 141 -7.16 0.72 -12.09
N GLY A 142 -8.11 1.15 -11.24
CA GLY A 142 -9.46 1.52 -11.65
C GLY A 142 -10.33 0.31 -12.00
N ILE A 143 -10.04 -0.84 -11.42
CA ILE A 143 -10.81 -2.08 -11.56
C ILE A 143 -11.69 -2.26 -10.33
N SER A 144 -12.96 -2.65 -10.54
CA SER A 144 -13.88 -2.82 -9.42
C SER A 144 -13.45 -3.97 -8.50
N PRO A 145 -13.27 -3.73 -7.19
CA PRO A 145 -12.94 -4.78 -6.23
C PRO A 145 -14.18 -5.48 -5.65
N VAL A 146 -15.39 -5.19 -6.12
CA VAL A 146 -16.66 -5.67 -5.52
C VAL A 146 -16.71 -7.19 -5.44
N SER A 147 -16.22 -7.90 -6.46
CA SER A 147 -16.16 -9.36 -6.47
C SER A 147 -15.27 -9.96 -5.36
N ILE A 148 -14.35 -9.18 -4.82
CA ILE A 148 -13.49 -9.58 -3.69
C ILE A 148 -14.29 -9.52 -2.37
N GLY A 149 -15.31 -8.66 -2.29
CA GLY A 149 -16.14 -8.49 -1.09
C GLY A 149 -17.23 -9.56 -0.92
N VAL A 150 -17.45 -10.42 -1.90
CA VAL A 150 -18.53 -11.43 -1.89
C VAL A 150 -17.99 -12.81 -2.27
N THR A 151 -18.58 -13.86 -1.69
CA THR A 151 -18.21 -15.24 -2.03
C THR A 151 -18.34 -15.48 -3.54
N PRO A 152 -17.35 -16.08 -4.23
CA PRO A 152 -16.17 -16.76 -3.70
C PRO A 152 -14.90 -15.87 -3.53
N PHE A 153 -15.02 -14.57 -3.37
CA PHE A 153 -13.95 -13.60 -3.11
C PHE A 153 -12.89 -13.53 -4.24
N MET A 154 -13.34 -13.64 -5.47
CA MET A 154 -12.48 -13.72 -6.65
C MET A 154 -12.14 -12.33 -7.18
N PRO A 155 -10.85 -11.99 -7.30
CA PRO A 155 -10.42 -10.75 -7.95
C PRO A 155 -10.74 -10.80 -9.45
N GLN A 156 -11.00 -9.63 -10.05
CA GLN A 156 -11.15 -9.50 -11.49
C GLN A 156 -9.79 -9.52 -12.22
N GLU A 157 -8.73 -9.16 -11.51
CA GLU A 157 -7.38 -9.10 -12.06
C GLU A 157 -6.37 -9.60 -11.00
N PHE A 158 -5.44 -10.46 -11.43
CA PHE A 158 -4.35 -10.96 -10.59
C PHE A 158 -3.04 -10.18 -10.77
N PHE A 159 -3.00 -9.24 -11.70
CA PHE A 159 -1.84 -8.40 -11.99
C PHE A 159 -0.59 -9.19 -12.42
N GLY A 160 0.59 -8.86 -11.92
CA GLY A 160 1.84 -9.47 -12.34
C GLY A 160 2.27 -9.05 -13.75
N LYS A 161 1.90 -7.83 -14.18
CA LYS A 161 2.16 -7.30 -15.52
C LYS A 161 2.46 -5.80 -15.51
N GLU A 162 3.01 -5.33 -16.61
CA GLU A 162 3.32 -3.92 -16.83
C GLU A 162 2.16 -3.18 -17.50
N TYR A 163 2.05 -1.91 -17.14
CA TYR A 163 1.19 -0.90 -17.73
C TYR A 163 2.04 0.32 -18.12
N THR A 164 1.60 1.11 -19.05
CA THR A 164 2.19 2.45 -19.21
C THR A 164 1.66 3.38 -18.13
N GLY A 165 2.46 4.36 -17.71
CA GLY A 165 1.99 5.37 -16.77
C GLY A 165 0.73 6.09 -17.27
N GLU A 166 0.63 6.34 -18.58
CA GLU A 166 -0.53 6.95 -19.22
C GLU A 166 -1.80 6.11 -19.08
N GLN A 167 -1.72 4.77 -19.25
CA GLN A 167 -2.87 3.87 -19.08
C GLN A 167 -3.48 3.95 -17.68
N LEU A 168 -2.65 4.19 -16.67
CA LEU A 168 -3.10 4.32 -15.28
C LEU A 168 -3.42 5.75 -14.88
N GLY A 169 -3.06 6.75 -15.70
CA GLY A 169 -3.19 8.18 -15.39
C GLY A 169 -2.04 8.71 -14.53
N LEU A 170 -0.92 8.00 -14.48
CA LEU A 170 0.28 8.35 -13.72
C LEU A 170 1.43 8.74 -14.66
N THR A 171 1.40 9.98 -15.16
CA THR A 171 2.34 10.47 -16.19
C THR A 171 3.75 10.77 -15.65
N ASP A 172 3.94 10.75 -14.32
CA ASP A 172 5.24 10.97 -13.69
C ASP A 172 6.23 9.82 -13.93
N CYS A 173 5.74 8.65 -14.31
CA CYS A 173 6.55 7.48 -14.67
C CYS A 173 6.20 6.93 -16.06
N ARG A 174 7.18 6.27 -16.70
CA ARG A 174 7.03 5.71 -18.03
C ARG A 174 6.27 4.38 -18.01
N SER A 175 6.67 3.47 -17.13
CA SER A 175 5.98 2.19 -16.94
C SER A 175 5.69 1.92 -15.48
N VAL A 176 4.67 1.12 -15.23
CA VAL A 176 4.21 0.71 -13.91
C VAL A 176 4.03 -0.80 -13.90
N TYR A 177 4.77 -1.48 -13.07
CA TYR A 177 4.55 -2.90 -12.79
C TYR A 177 3.71 -3.03 -11.53
N ILE A 178 2.59 -3.72 -11.61
CA ILE A 178 1.78 -4.06 -10.44
C ILE A 178 2.08 -5.51 -10.06
N ALA A 179 2.54 -5.73 -8.84
CA ALA A 179 2.91 -7.05 -8.35
C ALA A 179 1.70 -8.03 -8.35
N PRO A 180 1.94 -9.33 -8.59
CA PRO A 180 0.86 -10.30 -8.71
C PRO A 180 0.16 -10.56 -7.38
N ALA A 181 -1.16 -10.65 -7.41
CA ALA A 181 -1.97 -11.17 -6.33
C ALA A 181 -2.15 -12.69 -6.46
N VAL A 182 -2.36 -13.39 -5.34
CA VAL A 182 -2.64 -14.82 -5.28
C VAL A 182 -4.13 -15.07 -5.11
N ALA A 183 -4.80 -14.22 -4.34
CA ALA A 183 -6.22 -14.36 -4.00
C ALA A 183 -6.82 -12.99 -3.68
N GLY A 184 -8.12 -12.94 -3.41
CA GLY A 184 -8.82 -11.69 -3.08
C GLY A 184 -8.24 -10.93 -1.89
N PHE A 185 -7.65 -11.63 -0.94
CA PHE A 185 -7.05 -11.05 0.27
C PHE A 185 -5.56 -11.41 0.45
N VAL A 186 -4.90 -11.96 -0.58
CA VAL A 186 -3.45 -12.19 -0.60
C VAL A 186 -2.91 -11.49 -1.85
N GLY A 187 -2.37 -10.33 -1.66
CA GLY A 187 -2.00 -9.39 -2.72
C GLY A 187 -0.53 -9.37 -3.08
N GLY A 188 -0.17 -8.33 -3.81
CA GLY A 188 1.19 -8.05 -4.27
C GLY A 188 2.16 -7.73 -3.14
N ASP A 189 1.68 -7.27 -1.99
CA ASP A 189 2.42 -7.10 -0.75
C ASP A 189 3.06 -8.44 -0.33
N ILE A 190 2.24 -9.46 -0.10
CA ILE A 190 2.70 -10.78 0.36
C ILE A 190 3.58 -11.48 -0.67
N THR A 191 3.25 -11.39 -1.96
CA THR A 191 4.10 -12.00 -3.01
C THR A 191 5.47 -11.33 -3.09
N SER A 192 5.54 -10.03 -2.86
CA SER A 192 6.80 -9.27 -2.85
C SER A 192 7.62 -9.54 -1.61
N ASP A 193 6.99 -9.66 -0.45
CA ASP A 193 7.66 -10.05 0.79
C ASP A 193 8.25 -11.46 0.70
N LEU A 194 7.47 -12.41 0.18
CA LEU A 194 7.96 -13.76 -0.09
C LEU A 194 9.15 -13.75 -1.04
N LEU A 195 9.07 -12.98 -2.14
CA LEU A 195 10.18 -12.84 -3.07
C LEU A 195 11.44 -12.32 -2.36
N ALA A 196 11.31 -11.27 -1.54
CA ALA A 196 12.43 -10.65 -0.83
C ALA A 196 13.09 -11.61 0.17
N VAL A 197 12.29 -12.43 0.86
CA VAL A 197 12.80 -13.39 1.86
C VAL A 197 13.38 -14.65 1.19
N MET A 198 12.70 -15.19 0.19
CA MET A 198 13.08 -16.46 -0.44
C MET A 198 14.24 -16.32 -1.42
N GLN A 199 14.52 -15.15 -1.97
CA GLN A 199 15.71 -14.91 -2.78
C GLN A 199 17.03 -15.30 -2.09
N LYS A 200 17.07 -15.19 -0.76
CA LYS A 200 18.28 -15.49 0.01
C LYS A 200 18.48 -16.99 0.21
N ASN A 201 17.40 -17.74 0.45
CA ASN A 201 17.43 -19.17 0.76
C ASN A 201 16.20 -19.89 0.16
N PRO A 202 16.14 -20.07 -1.16
CA PRO A 202 14.92 -20.53 -1.84
C PRO A 202 14.45 -21.93 -1.41
N LYS A 203 15.36 -22.78 -0.95
CA LYS A 203 15.06 -24.17 -0.55
C LYS A 203 14.63 -24.31 0.92
N GLU A 204 14.87 -23.29 1.73
CA GLU A 204 14.47 -23.31 3.13
C GLU A 204 12.97 -23.05 3.27
N LYS A 205 12.34 -23.71 4.25
CA LYS A 205 10.97 -23.38 4.61
C LYS A 205 10.93 -22.05 5.35
N VAL A 206 10.13 -21.14 4.85
CA VAL A 206 9.94 -19.81 5.40
C VAL A 206 8.54 -19.75 6.02
N LEU A 207 8.42 -19.13 7.18
CA LEU A 207 7.17 -18.64 7.74
C LEU A 207 7.22 -17.11 7.69
N LEU A 208 6.41 -16.53 6.82
CA LEU A 208 6.18 -15.10 6.72
C LEU A 208 4.95 -14.73 7.54
N LEU A 209 5.07 -13.71 8.36
CA LEU A 209 3.97 -13.11 9.12
C LEU A 209 3.99 -11.61 8.84
N ASP A 210 2.97 -11.14 8.16
CA ASP A 210 2.72 -9.71 7.94
C ASP A 210 1.56 -9.26 8.83
N PHE A 211 1.86 -8.37 9.77
CA PHE A 211 0.88 -7.83 10.71
C PHE A 211 0.66 -6.35 10.45
N GLY A 212 -0.42 -6.06 9.75
CA GLY A 212 -0.92 -4.71 9.52
C GLY A 212 -2.37 -4.57 9.98
N THR A 213 -3.18 -3.86 9.20
CA THR A 213 -4.64 -3.79 9.40
C THR A 213 -5.28 -5.17 9.27
N ASN A 214 -4.74 -5.99 8.38
CA ASN A 214 -5.01 -7.43 8.31
C ASN A 214 -3.77 -8.20 8.79
N GLY A 215 -3.89 -9.49 9.00
CA GLY A 215 -2.78 -10.39 9.27
C GLY A 215 -2.68 -11.44 8.19
N GLU A 216 -1.66 -11.32 7.38
CA GLU A 216 -1.35 -12.26 6.33
C GLU A 216 -0.25 -13.21 6.80
N MET A 217 -0.42 -14.48 6.49
CA MET A 217 0.54 -15.53 6.82
C MET A 217 0.84 -16.36 5.59
N ALA A 218 2.12 -16.62 5.35
CA ALA A 218 2.54 -17.53 4.30
C ALA A 218 3.61 -18.48 4.84
N VAL A 219 3.49 -19.76 4.50
CA VAL A 219 4.45 -20.78 4.89
C VAL A 219 4.79 -21.69 3.73
N GLY A 220 6.05 -21.94 3.50
CA GLY A 220 6.49 -22.82 2.42
C GLY A 220 7.92 -22.59 1.97
N ASN A 221 8.20 -23.07 0.78
CA ASN A 221 9.47 -22.91 0.06
C ASN A 221 9.17 -22.72 -1.44
N GLU A 222 10.20 -22.72 -2.30
CA GLU A 222 10.04 -22.56 -3.76
C GLU A 222 9.11 -23.58 -4.43
N GLU A 223 8.86 -24.74 -3.83
CA GLU A 223 8.02 -25.78 -4.43
C GLU A 223 6.55 -25.60 -4.06
N HIS A 224 6.27 -25.25 -2.80
CA HIS A 224 4.91 -25.12 -2.28
C HIS A 224 4.82 -24.00 -1.25
N ILE A 225 3.87 -23.10 -1.42
CA ILE A 225 3.56 -22.03 -0.48
C ILE A 225 2.06 -22.11 -0.13
N TYR A 226 1.77 -22.06 1.15
CA TYR A 226 0.41 -21.95 1.69
C TYR A 226 0.23 -20.59 2.31
N CYS A 227 -0.84 -19.91 1.95
CA CYS A 227 -1.18 -18.60 2.49
C CYS A 227 -2.54 -18.64 3.20
N CYS A 228 -2.66 -17.85 4.25
CA CYS A 228 -3.95 -17.56 4.88
C CYS A 228 -3.98 -16.11 5.36
N VAL A 229 -5.20 -15.61 5.55
CA VAL A 229 -5.47 -14.25 6.01
C VAL A 229 -6.37 -14.31 7.21
N SER A 230 -6.12 -13.46 8.18
CA SER A 230 -6.96 -13.27 9.36
C SER A 230 -7.23 -11.79 9.59
N ALA A 231 -8.40 -11.45 10.09
CA ALA A 231 -8.64 -10.12 10.60
C ALA A 231 -7.94 -9.98 11.96
N VAL A 232 -6.88 -9.19 12.03
CA VAL A 232 -6.17 -8.90 13.29
C VAL A 232 -6.63 -7.59 13.93
N GLY A 233 -7.28 -6.73 13.16
CA GLY A 233 -7.84 -5.47 13.62
C GLY A 233 -6.78 -4.44 14.01
N SER A 234 -7.22 -3.25 14.39
CA SER A 234 -6.37 -2.12 14.77
C SER A 234 -5.57 -2.33 16.08
N ALA A 235 -5.75 -3.44 16.79
CA ALA A 235 -5.06 -3.71 18.04
C ALA A 235 -3.53 -3.79 17.86
N PHE A 236 -3.06 -4.33 16.73
CA PHE A 236 -1.64 -4.39 16.41
C PHE A 236 -1.09 -3.08 15.85
N GLU A 237 -1.96 -2.20 15.35
CA GLU A 237 -1.60 -0.85 14.93
C GLU A 237 -1.54 0.13 16.12
N GLY A 238 -1.69 -0.37 17.34
CA GLY A 238 -1.31 0.31 18.55
C GLY A 238 -2.34 1.22 19.20
N ALA A 239 -3.62 1.01 18.99
CA ALA A 239 -4.67 1.79 19.66
C ALA A 239 -4.62 1.68 21.19
N GLU A 240 -4.10 0.55 21.75
CA GLU A 240 -4.04 0.30 23.19
C GLU A 240 -2.73 -0.36 23.68
N MET A 241 -1.72 -0.53 22.83
CA MET A 241 -0.44 -1.14 23.21
C MET A 241 0.62 -0.07 23.46
N ALA A 242 1.38 -0.19 24.57
CA ALA A 242 2.39 0.79 24.97
C ALA A 242 3.50 1.03 23.93
N MET A 243 3.74 0.08 23.03
CA MET A 243 4.72 0.14 21.94
C MET A 243 4.06 0.11 20.55
N GLY A 244 2.74 0.09 20.50
CA GLY A 244 2.01 0.09 19.25
C GLY A 244 1.75 1.49 18.72
N MET A 245 1.46 1.60 17.41
CA MET A 245 0.98 2.84 16.80
C MET A 245 -0.52 2.73 16.56
N PRO A 246 -1.33 3.70 17.00
CA PRO A 246 -2.72 3.72 16.60
C PRO A 246 -2.79 3.86 15.07
N ALA A 247 -3.75 3.18 14.45
CA ALA A 247 -4.15 3.55 13.12
C ALA A 247 -4.45 5.05 13.15
N ALA A 248 -3.59 5.85 12.51
CA ALA A 248 -3.75 7.29 12.56
C ALA A 248 -5.04 7.64 11.82
N VAL A 249 -6.04 8.08 12.59
CA VAL A 249 -7.28 8.65 12.08
C VAL A 249 -7.04 10.11 11.72
#